data_18d1088f4a423ee73938f2102a108c10
#
_entry.id   18d1088f4a423ee73938f2102a108c10
#
_cell.length_a   1.000
_cell.length_b   1.000
_cell.length_c   1.000
_cell.angle_alpha   90.00
_cell.angle_beta   90.00
_cell.angle_gamma   90.00
#
_symmetry.space_group_name_H-M   'P 1'
#
loop_
_entity.id
_entity.type
_entity.pdbx_description
1 polymer ?
#
loop_
_entity_poly.entity_id
_entity_poly.type
_entity_poly.pdbx_seq_one_letter_code
_entity_poly.pdbx_strand_id
1 'polypeptide(L)'
;MRCATGLLAIGTLLMLAGCGEDPKPSVLEQVKAEGELRVVTRNSPSTYFQDRNGATGFEYELAKRFATDLGLELKIETADNLDSLFSSLGRANGPVMAAAGLVDTPLRQRQARFSIPYLEVTPQVIYRQGETRPTKPVDLLGKRILVLAGS
;
A
#
# COMPACT_ATOMS: atom_id res chain seq x y z
N MET A 1 -72.02 -27.62 40.42
CA MET A 1 -71.91 -26.14 40.46
C MET A 1 -70.60 -25.80 41.11
N ARG A 2 -69.61 -25.32 40.31
CA ARG A 2 -68.58 -24.35 40.60
C ARG A 2 -67.49 -24.49 39.51
N CYS A 3 -67.51 -23.54 38.57
CA CYS A 3 -66.45 -23.32 37.59
C CYS A 3 -65.11 -22.99 38.27
N ALA A 4 -64.01 -23.56 37.80
CA ALA A 4 -62.68 -23.09 38.10
C ALA A 4 -61.94 -22.82 36.77
N THR A 5 -61.81 -21.56 36.52
CA THR A 5 -61.10 -20.98 35.33
C THR A 5 -59.61 -21.12 35.51
N GLY A 6 -58.95 -21.96 34.70
CA GLY A 6 -57.54 -22.08 34.64
C GLY A 6 -56.92 -21.07 33.64
N LEU A 7 -56.17 -20.10 34.14
CA LEU A 7 -55.49 -19.09 33.36
C LEU A 7 -54.19 -19.67 32.87
N LEU A 8 -54.07 -19.90 31.54
CA LEU A 8 -52.84 -20.36 30.89
C LEU A 8 -52.00 -19.14 30.56
N ALA A 9 -50.91 -18.93 31.33
CA ALA A 9 -49.92 -17.89 31.02
C ALA A 9 -48.93 -18.40 29.99
N ILE A 10 -49.10 -17.92 28.75
CA ILE A 10 -48.15 -18.17 27.66
C ILE A 10 -46.97 -17.17 27.82
N GLY A 11 -45.85 -17.66 28.36
CA GLY A 11 -44.59 -16.92 28.42
C GLY A 11 -43.96 -16.82 27.05
N THR A 12 -44.06 -15.67 26.41
CA THR A 12 -43.34 -15.35 25.15
C THR A 12 -41.86 -15.12 25.45
N LEU A 13 -41.02 -16.14 25.22
CA LEU A 13 -39.56 -16.02 25.29
C LEU A 13 -39.09 -15.29 24.03
N LEU A 14 -38.84 -13.96 24.13
CA LEU A 14 -38.16 -13.19 23.09
C LEU A 14 -36.71 -13.65 23.02
N MET A 15 -36.39 -14.43 22.01
CA MET A 15 -35.00 -14.69 21.57
C MET A 15 -34.46 -13.40 20.96
N LEU A 16 -33.69 -12.63 21.72
CA LEU A 16 -32.82 -11.58 21.22
C LEU A 16 -31.68 -12.26 20.46
N ALA A 17 -31.87 -12.55 19.18
CA ALA A 17 -30.82 -12.87 18.26
C ALA A 17 -30.02 -11.57 18.06
N GLY A 18 -28.99 -11.35 18.88
CA GLY A 18 -27.97 -10.33 18.65
C GLY A 18 -27.24 -10.72 17.38
N CYS A 19 -27.52 -10.05 16.27
CA CYS A 19 -26.64 -10.03 15.11
C CYS A 19 -25.33 -9.33 15.54
N GLY A 20 -24.40 -10.06 16.12
CA GLY A 20 -23.01 -9.65 16.21
C GLY A 20 -22.46 -9.67 14.79
N GLU A 21 -22.23 -8.52 14.20
CA GLU A 21 -21.48 -8.40 12.96
C GLU A 21 -20.09 -8.93 13.26
N ASP A 22 -19.68 -10.02 12.61
CA ASP A 22 -18.33 -10.56 12.77
C ASP A 22 -17.32 -9.46 12.40
N PRO A 23 -16.27 -9.25 13.22
CA PRO A 23 -15.28 -8.22 12.96
C PRO A 23 -14.69 -8.46 11.58
N LYS A 24 -14.72 -7.42 10.72
CA LYS A 24 -14.19 -7.48 9.36
C LYS A 24 -12.71 -7.90 9.43
N PRO A 25 -12.30 -8.92 8.69
CA PRO A 25 -10.93 -9.41 8.74
C PRO A 25 -9.93 -8.30 8.38
N SER A 26 -8.80 -8.27 9.07
CA SER A 26 -7.71 -7.35 8.75
C SER A 26 -7.17 -7.60 7.34
N VAL A 27 -6.52 -6.61 6.75
CA VAL A 27 -5.88 -6.75 5.42
C VAL A 27 -4.90 -7.92 5.40
N LEU A 28 -4.15 -8.12 6.49
CA LEU A 28 -3.20 -9.24 6.58
C LEU A 28 -3.91 -10.60 6.59
N GLU A 29 -5.03 -10.73 7.28
CA GLU A 29 -5.82 -11.96 7.28
C GLU A 29 -6.41 -12.24 5.90
N GLN A 30 -6.90 -11.21 5.20
CA GLN A 30 -7.40 -11.33 3.83
C GLN A 30 -6.30 -11.81 2.88
N VAL A 31 -5.14 -11.16 2.89
CA VAL A 31 -3.99 -11.50 2.04
C VAL A 31 -3.49 -12.93 2.31
N LYS A 32 -3.46 -13.35 3.58
CA LYS A 32 -3.12 -14.72 3.96
C LYS A 32 -4.15 -15.74 3.47
N ALA A 33 -5.41 -15.41 3.50
CA ALA A 33 -6.49 -16.27 2.99
C ALA A 33 -6.43 -16.39 1.46
N GLU A 34 -6.04 -15.33 0.75
CA GLU A 34 -5.85 -15.33 -0.71
C GLU A 34 -4.56 -16.07 -1.13
N GLY A 35 -3.56 -16.17 -0.26
CA GLY A 35 -2.27 -16.79 -0.56
C GLY A 35 -1.35 -15.91 -1.42
N GLU A 36 -1.73 -14.67 -1.72
CA GLU A 36 -1.02 -13.75 -2.60
C GLU A 36 -0.78 -12.40 -1.95
N LEU A 37 0.44 -11.87 -2.07
CA LEU A 37 0.77 -10.47 -1.75
C LEU A 37 0.83 -9.66 -3.05
N ARG A 38 -0.16 -8.81 -3.28
CA ARG A 38 -0.20 -7.92 -4.44
C ARG A 38 0.47 -6.60 -4.11
N VAL A 39 1.51 -6.26 -4.88
CA VAL A 39 2.35 -5.09 -4.66
C VAL A 39 2.38 -4.25 -5.91
N VAL A 40 2.06 -2.95 -5.79
CA VAL A 40 2.25 -1.98 -6.88
C VAL A 40 3.62 -1.32 -6.78
N THR A 41 4.27 -1.19 -7.92
CA THR A 41 5.60 -0.58 -8.03
C THR A 41 5.69 0.31 -9.26
N ARG A 42 6.85 0.93 -9.47
CA ARG A 42 7.18 1.67 -10.69
C ARG A 42 8.38 1.02 -11.37
N ASN A 43 8.44 1.14 -12.69
CA ASN A 43 9.61 0.71 -13.44
C ASN A 43 10.77 1.69 -13.23
N SER A 44 11.77 1.30 -12.46
CA SER A 44 13.02 2.03 -12.27
C SER A 44 14.13 1.10 -11.74
N PRO A 45 15.41 1.45 -11.94
CA PRO A 45 16.53 0.62 -11.48
C PRO A 45 16.56 0.35 -9.98
N SER A 46 16.02 1.25 -9.16
CA SER A 46 15.98 1.11 -7.70
C SER A 46 14.73 0.40 -7.18
N THR A 47 13.66 0.33 -7.95
CA THR A 47 12.39 -0.25 -7.50
C THR A 47 12.14 -1.62 -8.11
N TYR A 48 11.86 -1.65 -9.41
CA TYR A 48 11.55 -2.86 -10.18
C TYR A 48 11.91 -2.67 -11.64
N PHE A 49 12.56 -3.64 -12.25
CA PHE A 49 12.78 -3.71 -13.70
C PHE A 49 12.97 -5.16 -14.15
N GLN A 50 12.87 -5.39 -15.44
CA GLN A 50 13.17 -6.67 -16.06
C GLN A 50 14.57 -6.61 -16.65
N ASP A 51 15.41 -7.59 -16.28
CA ASP A 51 16.68 -7.84 -16.95
C ASP A 51 16.62 -9.20 -17.69
N ARG A 52 17.77 -9.65 -18.21
CA ARG A 52 17.82 -10.94 -18.93
C ARG A 52 17.63 -12.16 -18.03
N ASN A 53 17.72 -12.01 -16.72
CA ASN A 53 17.51 -13.09 -15.73
C ASN A 53 16.11 -13.01 -15.11
N GLY A 54 15.29 -12.01 -15.45
CA GLY A 54 13.94 -11.82 -14.98
C GLY A 54 13.74 -10.54 -14.18
N ALA A 55 12.71 -10.53 -13.34
CA ALA A 55 12.36 -9.41 -12.49
C ALA A 55 13.41 -9.18 -11.39
N THR A 56 13.82 -7.93 -11.21
CA THR A 56 14.81 -7.51 -10.23
C THR A 56 14.57 -6.05 -9.80
N GLY A 57 15.33 -5.57 -8.82
CA GLY A 57 15.25 -4.24 -8.24
C GLY A 57 15.27 -4.30 -6.72
N PHE A 58 15.83 -3.27 -6.09
CA PHE A 58 16.02 -3.29 -4.64
C PHE A 58 14.69 -3.48 -3.89
N GLU A 59 13.66 -2.71 -4.22
CA GLU A 59 12.38 -2.82 -3.54
C GLU A 59 11.58 -4.07 -3.95
N TYR A 60 11.77 -4.54 -5.18
CA TYR A 60 11.23 -5.83 -5.60
C TYR A 60 11.76 -6.97 -4.73
N GLU A 61 13.08 -7.01 -4.49
CA GLU A 61 13.69 -8.04 -3.65
C GLU A 61 13.21 -7.94 -2.18
N LEU A 62 13.01 -6.72 -1.66
CA LEU A 62 12.40 -6.53 -0.33
C LEU A 62 10.98 -7.08 -0.27
N ALA A 63 10.14 -6.74 -1.25
CA ALA A 63 8.76 -7.22 -1.32
C ALA A 63 8.70 -8.75 -1.49
N LYS A 64 9.61 -9.32 -2.30
CA LYS A 64 9.73 -10.75 -2.51
C LYS A 64 10.12 -11.48 -1.22
N ARG A 65 11.10 -10.93 -0.50
CA ARG A 65 11.49 -11.48 0.81
C ARG A 65 10.34 -11.43 1.80
N PHE A 66 9.64 -10.30 1.86
CA PHE A 66 8.50 -10.13 2.74
C PHE A 66 7.36 -11.10 2.42
N ALA A 67 7.02 -11.29 1.14
CA ALA A 67 6.05 -12.29 0.72
C ALA A 67 6.47 -13.71 1.13
N THR A 68 7.75 -14.05 0.93
CA THR A 68 8.32 -15.35 1.33
C THR A 68 8.21 -15.57 2.84
N ASP A 69 8.55 -14.56 3.64
CA ASP A 69 8.50 -14.66 5.11
C ASP A 69 7.04 -14.82 5.63
N LEU A 70 6.05 -14.37 4.84
CA LEU A 70 4.63 -14.57 5.11
C LEU A 70 4.07 -15.88 4.53
N GLY A 71 4.84 -16.60 3.73
CA GLY A 71 4.39 -17.79 3.02
C GLY A 71 3.42 -17.50 1.86
N LEU A 72 3.56 -16.35 1.21
CA LEU A 72 2.67 -15.84 0.16
C LEU A 72 3.37 -15.80 -1.21
N GLU A 73 2.58 -15.93 -2.28
CA GLU A 73 3.05 -15.64 -3.64
C GLU A 73 3.09 -14.14 -3.87
N LEU A 74 4.20 -13.61 -4.41
CA LEU A 74 4.31 -12.20 -4.77
C LEU A 74 3.69 -11.95 -6.15
N LYS A 75 2.75 -11.01 -6.24
CA LYS A 75 2.19 -10.47 -7.49
C LYS A 75 2.57 -9.01 -7.65
N ILE A 76 3.21 -8.68 -8.77
CA ILE A 76 3.66 -7.31 -9.06
C ILE A 76 2.76 -6.66 -10.09
N GLU A 77 2.29 -5.45 -9.78
CA GLU A 77 1.65 -4.53 -10.72
C GLU A 77 2.54 -3.30 -10.91
N THR A 78 2.69 -2.81 -12.13
CA THR A 78 3.45 -1.59 -12.41
C THR A 78 2.51 -0.42 -12.66
N ALA A 79 2.85 0.74 -12.09
CA ALA A 79 2.12 1.99 -12.31
C ALA A 79 2.99 2.97 -13.11
N ASP A 80 2.37 3.70 -14.04
CA ASP A 80 3.06 4.65 -14.91
C ASP A 80 3.46 5.94 -14.18
N ASN A 81 2.70 6.31 -13.15
CA ASN A 81 2.91 7.51 -12.34
C ASN A 81 2.43 7.32 -10.90
N LEU A 82 2.70 8.31 -10.04
CA LEU A 82 2.33 8.23 -8.63
C LEU A 82 0.81 8.29 -8.39
N ASP A 83 0.07 9.04 -9.22
CA ASP A 83 -1.38 9.13 -9.06
C ASP A 83 -2.06 7.79 -9.35
N SER A 84 -1.65 7.11 -10.43
CA SER A 84 -2.13 5.76 -10.73
C SER A 84 -1.71 4.74 -9.67
N LEU A 85 -0.51 4.87 -9.10
CA LEU A 85 -0.03 4.03 -8.02
C LEU A 85 -0.92 4.16 -6.77
N PHE A 86 -1.11 5.38 -6.27
CA PHE A 86 -1.93 5.59 -5.08
C PHE A 86 -3.40 5.25 -5.31
N SER A 87 -3.95 5.54 -6.49
CA SER A 87 -5.33 5.18 -6.82
C SER A 87 -5.55 3.68 -6.95
N SER A 88 -4.50 2.89 -7.19
CA SER A 88 -4.60 1.43 -7.25
C SER A 88 -4.62 0.77 -5.88
N LEU A 89 -4.03 1.41 -4.85
CA LEU A 89 -3.97 0.86 -3.50
C LEU A 89 -5.37 0.69 -2.90
N GLY A 90 -5.61 -0.48 -2.33
CA GLY A 90 -6.86 -0.77 -1.62
C GLY A 90 -8.09 -0.92 -2.51
N ARG A 91 -7.96 -0.96 -3.84
CA ARG A 91 -9.07 -1.37 -4.73
C ARG A 91 -9.46 -2.82 -4.46
N ALA A 92 -10.72 -3.13 -4.71
CA ALA A 92 -11.17 -4.52 -4.67
C ALA A 92 -10.28 -5.38 -5.60
N ASN A 93 -9.71 -6.45 -5.07
CA ASN A 93 -8.74 -7.32 -5.76
C ASN A 93 -7.48 -6.60 -6.29
N GLY A 94 -7.20 -5.39 -5.82
CA GLY A 94 -6.02 -4.61 -6.18
C GLY A 94 -4.83 -4.82 -5.23
N PRO A 95 -3.72 -4.09 -5.48
CA PRO A 95 -2.56 -4.16 -4.61
C PRO A 95 -2.87 -3.60 -3.22
N VAL A 96 -2.32 -4.24 -2.20
CA VAL A 96 -2.44 -3.85 -0.80
C VAL A 96 -1.20 -3.13 -0.27
N MET A 97 -0.11 -3.16 -1.04
CA MET A 97 1.18 -2.59 -0.68
C MET A 97 1.82 -1.91 -1.89
N ALA A 98 2.56 -0.84 -1.64
CA ALA A 98 3.40 -0.17 -2.63
C ALA A 98 4.88 -0.34 -2.27
N ALA A 99 5.70 -0.69 -3.27
CA ALA A 99 7.15 -0.76 -3.20
C ALA A 99 7.72 0.02 -4.41
N ALA A 100 7.85 1.35 -4.26
CA ALA A 100 8.04 2.25 -5.40
C ALA A 100 8.95 3.46 -5.10
N GLY A 101 9.86 3.35 -4.12
CA GLY A 101 10.76 4.43 -3.72
C GLY A 101 10.01 5.66 -3.21
N LEU A 102 9.00 5.44 -2.41
CA LEU A 102 8.15 6.53 -1.93
C LEU A 102 8.77 7.22 -0.72
N VAL A 103 8.94 8.54 -0.84
CA VAL A 103 9.30 9.38 0.31
C VAL A 103 8.04 9.61 1.15
N ASP A 104 8.17 9.42 2.47
CA ASP A 104 7.12 9.71 3.43
C ASP A 104 6.91 11.24 3.53
N THR A 105 5.72 11.69 3.15
CA THR A 105 5.32 13.10 3.25
C THR A 105 3.92 13.23 3.85
N PRO A 106 3.59 14.37 4.52
CA PRO A 106 2.25 14.56 5.09
C PRO A 106 1.11 14.41 4.09
N LEU A 107 1.34 14.73 2.82
CA LEU A 107 0.35 14.57 1.75
C LEU A 107 0.10 13.08 1.46
N ARG A 108 1.17 12.30 1.34
CA ARG A 108 1.10 10.86 1.04
C ARG A 108 0.59 10.03 2.21
N GLN A 109 0.88 10.45 3.46
CA GLN A 109 0.34 9.82 4.67
C GLN A 109 -1.20 9.87 4.75
N ARG A 110 -1.84 10.80 4.03
CA ARG A 110 -3.31 10.84 3.93
C ARG A 110 -3.87 9.76 3.01
N GLN A 111 -3.05 9.20 2.13
CA GLN A 111 -3.45 8.23 1.11
C GLN A 111 -3.03 6.81 1.47
N ALA A 112 -1.92 6.65 2.18
CA ALA A 112 -1.39 5.35 2.58
C ALA A 112 -0.65 5.44 3.91
N ARG A 113 -0.54 4.31 4.60
CA ARG A 113 0.35 4.16 5.76
C ARG A 113 1.74 3.79 5.27
N PHE A 114 2.75 4.40 5.87
CA PHE A 114 4.15 4.10 5.59
C PHE A 114 4.72 3.13 6.63
N SER A 115 5.68 2.30 6.21
CA SER A 115 6.54 1.52 7.09
C SER A 115 7.53 2.43 7.82
N ILE A 116 8.35 1.86 8.70
CA ILE A 116 9.57 2.53 9.16
C ILE A 116 10.48 2.80 7.95
N PRO A 117 11.20 3.94 7.91
CA PRO A 117 12.18 4.21 6.86
C PRO A 117 13.26 3.12 6.83
N TYR A 118 13.54 2.58 5.65
CA TYR A 118 14.56 1.56 5.45
C TYR A 118 15.74 2.04 4.58
N LEU A 119 15.61 3.24 3.98
CA LEU A 119 16.64 3.84 3.16
C LEU A 119 16.57 5.36 3.27
N GLU A 120 17.71 6.00 3.51
CA GLU A 120 17.88 7.44 3.40
C GLU A 120 18.48 7.78 2.04
N VAL A 121 17.89 8.77 1.36
CA VAL A 121 18.36 9.25 0.06
C VAL A 121 18.61 10.75 0.12
N THR A 122 19.71 11.17 -0.48
CA THR A 122 20.01 12.59 -0.65
C THR A 122 19.65 13.00 -2.08
N PRO A 123 18.68 13.89 -2.28
CA PRO A 123 18.38 14.42 -3.62
C PRO A 123 19.61 15.08 -4.23
N GLN A 124 19.88 14.80 -5.50
CA GLN A 124 20.99 15.36 -6.25
C GLN A 124 20.48 16.16 -7.44
N VAL A 125 21.14 17.28 -7.72
CA VAL A 125 20.89 18.07 -8.94
C VAL A 125 21.91 17.64 -9.98
N ILE A 126 21.42 17.19 -11.15
CA ILE A 126 22.26 16.91 -12.30
C ILE A 126 22.31 18.19 -13.15
N TYR A 127 23.51 18.60 -13.53
CA TYR A 127 23.75 19.78 -14.36
C TYR A 127 24.74 19.45 -15.48
N ARG A 128 24.74 20.28 -16.52
CA ARG A 128 25.60 20.05 -17.69
C ARG A 128 27.06 20.23 -17.32
N GLN A 129 27.93 19.35 -17.83
CA GLN A 129 29.37 19.51 -17.70
C GLN A 129 29.82 20.85 -18.34
N GLY A 130 30.68 21.60 -17.63
CA GLY A 130 31.11 22.93 -18.03
C GLY A 130 30.28 24.09 -17.45
N GLU A 131 29.11 23.80 -16.88
CA GLU A 131 28.33 24.79 -16.14
C GLU A 131 28.81 24.90 -14.69
N THR A 132 28.51 26.05 -14.06
CA THR A 132 28.82 26.23 -12.64
C THR A 132 27.98 25.28 -11.77
N ARG A 133 28.66 24.50 -10.94
CA ARG A 133 28.01 23.57 -10.00
C ARG A 133 27.12 24.32 -9.02
N PRO A 134 25.82 24.05 -8.97
CA PRO A 134 24.96 24.59 -7.93
C PRO A 134 25.32 23.92 -6.59
N THR A 135 25.52 24.72 -5.55
CA THR A 135 25.89 24.25 -4.20
C THR A 135 24.81 24.54 -3.17
N LYS A 136 23.91 25.46 -3.47
CA LYS A 136 22.80 25.89 -2.60
C LYS A 136 21.51 25.99 -3.40
N PRO A 137 20.34 25.83 -2.77
CA PRO A 137 19.06 26.00 -3.46
C PRO A 137 18.91 27.35 -4.18
N VAL A 138 19.51 28.42 -3.65
CA VAL A 138 19.48 29.76 -4.27
C VAL A 138 20.16 29.79 -5.64
N ASP A 139 21.14 28.94 -5.90
CA ASP A 139 21.84 28.85 -7.18
C ASP A 139 20.93 28.32 -8.31
N LEU A 140 19.76 27.79 -7.94
CA LEU A 140 18.75 27.24 -8.86
C LEU A 140 17.69 28.30 -9.23
N LEU A 141 17.69 29.49 -8.61
CA LEU A 141 16.73 30.53 -8.92
C LEU A 141 16.87 30.97 -10.39
N GLY A 142 15.73 31.07 -11.07
CA GLY A 142 15.65 31.39 -12.50
C GLY A 142 16.09 30.29 -13.45
N LYS A 143 16.45 29.09 -12.94
CA LYS A 143 16.77 27.92 -13.76
C LYS A 143 15.50 27.08 -14.01
N ARG A 144 15.43 26.46 -15.18
CA ARG A 144 14.43 25.40 -15.43
C ARG A 144 14.93 24.09 -14.87
N ILE A 145 14.19 23.54 -13.93
CA ILE A 145 14.51 22.25 -13.29
C ILE A 145 13.53 21.21 -13.83
N LEU A 146 14.09 20.12 -14.36
CA LEU A 146 13.29 18.95 -14.73
C LEU A 146 13.13 18.06 -13.51
N VAL A 147 11.90 17.68 -13.21
CA VAL A 147 11.56 16.75 -12.15
C VAL A 147 10.59 15.69 -12.66
N LEU A 148 10.55 14.55 -12.00
CA LEU A 148 9.54 13.54 -12.30
C LEU A 148 8.15 14.07 -11.90
N ALA A 149 7.17 13.87 -12.76
CA ALA A 149 5.79 14.25 -12.46
C ALA A 149 5.30 13.54 -11.19
N GLY A 150 4.70 14.28 -10.27
CA GLY A 150 4.19 13.76 -8.99
C GLY A 150 5.26 13.51 -7.92
N SER A 151 6.54 13.89 -8.16
CA SER A 151 7.61 13.74 -7.16
C SER A 151 7.60 14.85 -6.10
#